data_2e345a427cb76c83e0aa4966be9c053a
#
_entry.id   2e345a427cb76c83e0aa4966be9c053a
#
_cell.length_a   1.000
_cell.length_b   1.000
_cell.length_c   1.000
_cell.angle_alpha   90.00
_cell.angle_beta   90.00
_cell.angle_gamma   90.00
#
_symmetry.space_group_name_H-M   'P 1'
#
loop_
_entity.id
_entity.type
_entity.pdbx_description
1 polymer ?
#
loop_
_entity_poly.entity_id
_entity_poly.type
_entity_poly.pdbx_seq_one_letter_code
_entity_poly.pdbx_strand_id
1 'polypeptide(L)'
;LAAPAAVGLALFFLWPVGTLLARVLEPGSLTRTLRAAGIGGVLWFTLWQAVVSTVLTLCAGLAPAYVLARYRFPGRRMVLALVTVPFMLPTVVVGAAFLALLPSSWHHSAQAVLVAHVYFNIAVVVRLVAPLWAAIPFDLTAAARTLGAHPRQVLRHVLLPLLRPALWSAATVVFLFTFTSYGVVRLLGGVGTTTIEVEVARRATQLGDVDGAAVLSVMQLLVLAVVVLVASSRQRRSAVALAGAEFTRRPRGRRQRLVVAAVAALTAAVMAVPLVTMVVRSLRLDGRWTLVAWRTLGRSEIRPGVSLGVDPLASLFVSLRFALVAMVLSATVGALAALAIALARRHGRLLDVGLMLPLATSAVTVGLGVLITFDSSPVDWRAEWWLIPVGHALVATPFVVRALLPALRSIPAARRDA
;
A
#
# COMPACT_ATOMS: atom_id res chain seq x y z
N LEU A 1 -20.93 15.95 -15.30
CA LEU A 1 -19.56 15.77 -14.80
C LEU A 1 -19.42 14.62 -13.81
N ALA A 2 -20.36 14.46 -12.85
CA ALA A 2 -20.31 13.37 -11.84
C ALA A 2 -20.70 11.99 -12.40
N ALA A 3 -21.48 11.93 -13.49
CA ALA A 3 -22.07 10.70 -13.99
C ALA A 3 -21.06 9.58 -14.31
N PRO A 4 -19.94 9.82 -15.03
CA PRO A 4 -18.99 8.74 -15.33
C PRO A 4 -18.41 8.11 -14.07
N ALA A 5 -18.05 8.92 -13.06
CA ALA A 5 -17.52 8.44 -11.80
C ALA A 5 -18.58 7.69 -10.97
N ALA A 6 -19.81 8.20 -10.92
CA ALA A 6 -20.91 7.57 -10.18
C ALA A 6 -21.32 6.22 -10.83
N VAL A 7 -21.42 6.18 -12.16
CA VAL A 7 -21.73 4.95 -12.90
C VAL A 7 -20.61 3.92 -12.74
N GLY A 8 -19.35 4.34 -12.91
CA GLY A 8 -18.20 3.45 -12.71
C GLY A 8 -18.15 2.88 -11.29
N LEU A 9 -18.41 3.71 -10.27
CA LEU A 9 -18.49 3.26 -8.89
C LEU A 9 -19.66 2.28 -8.66
N ALA A 10 -20.84 2.56 -9.22
CA ALA A 10 -22.02 1.72 -9.07
C ALA A 10 -21.82 0.35 -9.74
N LEU A 11 -21.34 0.31 -10.99
CA LEU A 11 -21.19 -0.91 -11.77
C LEU A 11 -20.00 -1.77 -11.33
N PHE A 12 -18.83 -1.15 -11.09
CA PHE A 12 -17.59 -1.91 -10.89
C PHE A 12 -17.16 -2.00 -9.40
N PHE A 13 -17.91 -1.38 -8.49
CA PHE A 13 -17.65 -1.50 -7.07
C PHE A 13 -18.89 -1.87 -6.25
N LEU A 14 -19.96 -1.06 -6.30
CA LEU A 14 -21.13 -1.29 -5.45
C LEU A 14 -21.89 -2.56 -5.83
N TRP A 15 -22.09 -2.81 -7.13
CA TRP A 15 -22.72 -4.05 -7.60
C TRP A 15 -21.87 -5.28 -7.23
N PRO A 16 -20.55 -5.38 -7.55
CA PRO A 16 -19.70 -6.47 -7.07
C PRO A 16 -19.70 -6.68 -5.58
N VAL A 17 -19.62 -5.63 -4.78
CA VAL A 17 -19.71 -5.74 -3.31
C VAL A 17 -21.10 -6.22 -2.87
N GLY A 18 -22.16 -5.76 -3.53
CA GLY A 18 -23.53 -6.23 -3.29
C GLY A 18 -23.69 -7.73 -3.58
N THR A 19 -23.09 -8.22 -4.67
CA THR A 19 -23.08 -9.65 -5.02
C THR A 19 -22.33 -10.48 -3.96
N LEU A 20 -21.18 -9.99 -3.47
CA LEU A 20 -20.46 -10.64 -2.37
C LEU A 20 -21.32 -10.71 -1.10
N LEU A 21 -22.01 -9.62 -0.75
CA LEU A 21 -22.90 -9.59 0.42
C LEU A 21 -24.07 -10.57 0.26
N ALA A 22 -24.66 -10.66 -0.92
CA ALA A 22 -25.73 -11.63 -1.20
C ALA A 22 -25.27 -13.07 -0.99
N ARG A 23 -24.06 -13.41 -1.42
CA ARG A 23 -23.47 -14.76 -1.18
C ARG A 23 -23.25 -15.09 0.28
N VAL A 24 -22.87 -14.10 1.10
CA VAL A 24 -22.71 -14.28 2.55
C VAL A 24 -24.05 -14.55 3.24
N LEU A 25 -25.12 -13.98 2.73
CA LEU A 25 -26.49 -14.17 3.26
C LEU A 25 -27.11 -15.51 2.90
N GLU A 26 -26.50 -16.32 2.04
CA GLU A 26 -26.95 -17.67 1.75
C GLU A 26 -26.91 -18.56 3.03
N PRO A 27 -27.98 -19.33 3.28
CA PRO A 27 -28.10 -20.14 4.51
C PRO A 27 -26.91 -21.09 4.72
N GLY A 28 -26.26 -20.99 5.87
CA GLY A 28 -25.14 -21.86 6.25
C GLY A 28 -23.78 -21.50 5.66
N SER A 29 -23.66 -20.52 4.75
CA SER A 29 -22.40 -20.11 4.13
C SER A 29 -21.39 -19.63 5.19
N LEU A 30 -21.80 -18.74 6.09
CA LEU A 30 -20.99 -18.25 7.19
C LEU A 30 -20.52 -19.36 8.13
N THR A 31 -21.45 -20.22 8.56
CA THR A 31 -21.13 -21.29 9.53
C THR A 31 -20.24 -22.37 8.94
N ARG A 32 -20.44 -22.76 7.68
CA ARG A 32 -19.57 -23.70 6.95
C ARG A 32 -18.15 -23.14 6.84
N THR A 33 -18.02 -21.87 6.45
CA THR A 33 -16.72 -21.22 6.29
C THR A 33 -15.99 -21.10 7.62
N LEU A 34 -16.64 -20.65 8.69
CA LEU A 34 -16.01 -20.48 10.00
C LEU A 34 -15.62 -21.81 10.66
N ARG A 35 -16.36 -22.89 10.38
CA ARG A 35 -16.04 -24.24 10.87
C ARG A 35 -15.03 -24.99 10.01
N ALA A 36 -14.66 -24.47 8.85
CA ALA A 36 -13.66 -25.09 8.00
C ALA A 36 -12.31 -25.18 8.69
N ALA A 37 -11.66 -26.34 8.54
CA ALA A 37 -10.37 -26.60 9.17
C ALA A 37 -9.32 -25.52 8.76
N GLY A 38 -8.58 -25.02 9.74
CA GLY A 38 -7.49 -24.05 9.52
C GLY A 38 -7.91 -22.58 9.43
N ILE A 39 -9.21 -22.25 9.32
CA ILE A 39 -9.66 -20.85 9.20
C ILE A 39 -9.26 -20.00 10.42
N GLY A 40 -9.38 -20.54 11.63
CA GLY A 40 -8.94 -19.84 12.83
C GLY A 40 -7.46 -19.45 12.79
N GLY A 41 -6.61 -20.32 12.24
CA GLY A 41 -5.19 -20.04 12.01
C GLY A 41 -4.96 -18.92 10.99
N VAL A 42 -5.72 -18.91 9.89
CA VAL A 42 -5.66 -17.85 8.86
C VAL A 42 -6.06 -16.49 9.45
N LEU A 43 -7.17 -16.43 10.18
CA LEU A 43 -7.64 -15.20 10.84
C LEU A 43 -6.63 -14.70 11.86
N TRP A 44 -6.12 -15.59 12.70
CA TRP A 44 -5.11 -15.26 13.71
C TRP A 44 -3.81 -14.77 13.08
N PHE A 45 -3.28 -15.50 12.09
CA PHE A 45 -2.06 -15.09 11.40
C PHE A 45 -2.21 -13.73 10.72
N THR A 46 -3.34 -13.50 10.04
CA THR A 46 -3.62 -12.22 9.38
C THR A 46 -3.56 -11.05 10.37
N LEU A 47 -4.22 -11.16 11.51
CA LEU A 47 -4.24 -10.11 12.52
C LEU A 47 -2.87 -9.95 13.19
N TRP A 48 -2.30 -11.04 13.66
CA TRP A 48 -1.03 -11.06 14.38
C TRP A 48 0.11 -10.45 13.55
N GLN A 49 0.29 -10.96 12.32
CA GLN A 49 1.36 -10.46 11.45
C GLN A 49 1.17 -8.98 11.08
N ALA A 50 -0.07 -8.51 10.88
CA ALA A 50 -0.34 -7.11 10.57
C ALA A 50 0.01 -6.19 11.74
N VAL A 51 -0.34 -6.57 12.97
CA VAL A 51 0.03 -5.82 14.18
C VAL A 51 1.54 -5.80 14.36
N VAL A 52 2.19 -6.95 14.30
CA VAL A 52 3.66 -7.06 14.50
C VAL A 52 4.41 -6.32 13.40
N SER A 53 4.02 -6.49 12.13
CA SER A 53 4.59 -5.74 11.01
C SER A 53 4.47 -4.23 11.21
N THR A 54 3.31 -3.76 11.69
CA THR A 54 3.08 -2.33 11.96
C THR A 54 4.03 -1.81 13.03
N VAL A 55 4.14 -2.50 14.16
CA VAL A 55 5.03 -2.10 15.25
C VAL A 55 6.48 -2.08 14.79
N LEU A 56 6.94 -3.15 14.15
CA LEU A 56 8.31 -3.26 13.64
C LEU A 56 8.63 -2.17 12.61
N THR A 57 7.68 -1.89 11.70
CA THR A 57 7.84 -0.83 10.69
C THR A 57 7.92 0.55 11.31
N LEU A 58 7.08 0.86 12.30
CA LEU A 58 7.17 2.13 13.03
C LEU A 58 8.53 2.25 13.72
N CYS A 59 8.97 1.23 14.43
CA CYS A 59 10.28 1.24 15.10
C CYS A 59 11.43 1.45 14.11
N ALA A 60 11.43 0.72 12.99
CA ALA A 60 12.47 0.81 11.97
C ALA A 60 12.44 2.14 11.21
N GLY A 61 11.23 2.67 10.92
CA GLY A 61 11.04 3.87 10.12
C GLY A 61 11.26 5.19 10.88
N LEU A 62 11.19 5.21 12.22
CA LEU A 62 11.33 6.44 12.99
C LEU A 62 12.73 7.05 12.93
N ALA A 63 13.79 6.25 12.93
CA ALA A 63 15.16 6.75 12.82
C ALA A 63 15.44 7.44 11.48
N PRO A 64 15.15 6.82 10.31
CA PRO A 64 15.26 7.52 9.02
C PRO A 64 14.30 8.71 8.92
N ALA A 65 13.06 8.61 9.41
CA ALA A 65 12.12 9.73 9.42
C ALA A 65 12.69 10.93 10.19
N TYR A 66 13.27 10.71 11.38
CA TYR A 66 13.93 11.76 12.17
C TYR A 66 15.09 12.42 11.43
N VAL A 67 16.01 11.60 10.88
CA VAL A 67 17.21 12.11 10.20
C VAL A 67 16.81 12.90 8.96
N LEU A 68 15.89 12.40 8.16
CA LEU A 68 15.41 13.06 6.95
C LEU A 68 14.56 14.31 7.24
N ALA A 69 13.85 14.36 8.38
CA ALA A 69 13.07 15.52 8.81
C ALA A 69 13.96 16.67 9.35
N ARG A 70 14.99 16.34 10.13
CA ARG A 70 15.69 17.35 10.96
C ARG A 70 17.03 17.79 10.41
N TYR A 71 17.64 17.01 9.50
CA TYR A 71 18.98 17.29 9.03
C TYR A 71 19.08 17.50 7.52
N ARG A 72 19.90 18.52 7.13
CA ARG A 72 20.36 18.75 5.76
C ARG A 72 21.74 18.15 5.62
N PHE A 73 21.91 17.17 4.73
CA PHE A 73 23.19 16.51 4.43
C PHE A 73 23.30 16.16 2.96
N PRO A 74 24.51 15.99 2.42
CA PRO A 74 24.72 15.54 1.04
C PRO A 74 24.04 14.18 0.81
N GLY A 75 23.35 14.00 -0.32
CA GLY A 75 22.64 12.75 -0.63
C GLY A 75 21.25 12.59 0.01
N ARG A 76 20.74 13.55 0.83
CA ARG A 76 19.40 13.47 1.45
C ARG A 76 18.31 13.16 0.42
N ARG A 77 18.35 13.80 -0.77
CA ARG A 77 17.37 13.57 -1.84
C ARG A 77 17.45 12.13 -2.39
N MET A 78 18.66 11.59 -2.50
CA MET A 78 18.89 10.22 -2.96
C MET A 78 18.35 9.20 -1.95
N VAL A 79 18.58 9.41 -0.64
CA VAL A 79 18.02 8.54 0.41
C VAL A 79 16.48 8.59 0.39
N LEU A 80 15.87 9.78 0.23
CA LEU A 80 14.42 9.92 0.08
C LEU A 80 13.88 9.19 -1.16
N ALA A 81 14.59 9.27 -2.29
CA ALA A 81 14.23 8.53 -3.50
C ALA A 81 14.33 7.01 -3.26
N LEU A 82 15.44 6.52 -2.71
CA LEU A 82 15.63 5.10 -2.39
C LEU A 82 14.57 4.56 -1.42
N VAL A 83 14.19 5.33 -0.41
CA VAL A 83 13.09 4.94 0.51
C VAL A 83 11.75 4.81 -0.23
N THR A 84 11.54 5.62 -1.28
CA THR A 84 10.26 5.62 -2.01
C THR A 84 10.15 4.49 -3.02
N VAL A 85 11.25 4.10 -3.65
CA VAL A 85 11.28 3.09 -4.74
C VAL A 85 10.63 1.76 -4.33
N PRO A 86 10.96 1.14 -3.17
CA PRO A 86 10.35 -0.14 -2.78
C PRO A 86 8.83 -0.09 -2.71
N PHE A 87 8.27 1.03 -2.27
CA PHE A 87 6.83 1.22 -2.15
C PHE A 87 6.12 1.27 -3.52
N MET A 88 6.85 1.63 -4.58
CA MET A 88 6.31 1.69 -5.95
C MET A 88 6.45 0.34 -6.68
N LEU A 89 7.26 -0.58 -6.15
CA LEU A 89 7.46 -1.89 -6.77
C LEU A 89 6.23 -2.80 -6.58
N PRO A 90 5.94 -3.67 -7.56
CA PRO A 90 4.97 -4.74 -7.36
C PRO A 90 5.38 -5.64 -6.17
N THR A 91 4.43 -5.95 -5.30
CA THR A 91 4.68 -6.77 -4.10
C THR A 91 5.27 -8.15 -4.40
N VAL A 92 4.93 -8.71 -5.56
CA VAL A 92 5.51 -9.97 -6.08
C VAL A 92 7.01 -9.83 -6.33
N VAL A 93 7.47 -8.70 -6.91
CA VAL A 93 8.89 -8.42 -7.15
C VAL A 93 9.64 -8.32 -5.83
N VAL A 94 9.06 -7.64 -4.85
CA VAL A 94 9.65 -7.57 -3.49
C VAL A 94 9.75 -8.96 -2.87
N GLY A 95 8.69 -9.76 -2.94
CA GLY A 95 8.70 -11.15 -2.46
C GLY A 95 9.81 -11.99 -3.12
N ALA A 96 9.96 -11.90 -4.44
CA ALA A 96 11.02 -12.60 -5.19
C ALA A 96 12.42 -12.11 -4.79
N ALA A 97 12.61 -10.80 -4.55
CA ALA A 97 13.86 -10.25 -4.06
C ALA A 97 14.24 -10.85 -2.69
N PHE A 98 13.27 -10.98 -1.80
CA PHE A 98 13.50 -11.56 -0.47
C PHE A 98 13.74 -13.08 -0.51
N LEU A 99 13.07 -13.84 -1.38
CA LEU A 99 13.42 -15.25 -1.63
C LEU A 99 14.85 -15.39 -2.13
N ALA A 100 15.33 -14.42 -2.92
CA ALA A 100 16.70 -14.44 -3.43
C ALA A 100 17.75 -14.02 -2.39
N LEU A 101 17.36 -13.22 -1.39
CA LEU A 101 18.24 -12.60 -0.39
C LEU A 101 18.32 -13.39 0.91
N LEU A 102 17.18 -13.92 1.37
CA LEU A 102 17.07 -14.59 2.67
C LEU A 102 17.66 -16.00 2.63
N PRO A 103 18.20 -16.50 3.77
CA PRO A 103 18.60 -17.89 3.90
C PRO A 103 17.44 -18.85 3.61
N SER A 104 17.72 -20.02 3.07
CA SER A 104 16.70 -21.04 2.78
C SER A 104 15.89 -21.48 4.00
N SER A 105 16.50 -21.43 5.20
CA SER A 105 15.81 -21.71 6.47
C SER A 105 14.70 -20.70 6.83
N TRP A 106 14.71 -19.52 6.21
CA TRP A 106 13.68 -18.49 6.39
C TRP A 106 12.63 -18.50 5.27
N HIS A 107 12.87 -19.26 4.19
CA HIS A 107 11.89 -19.35 3.11
C HIS A 107 10.57 -19.93 3.64
N HIS A 108 9.48 -19.41 3.13
CA HIS A 108 8.12 -19.82 3.50
C HIS A 108 7.83 -19.74 5.01
N SER A 109 8.27 -18.63 5.64
CA SER A 109 8.13 -18.41 7.08
C SER A 109 7.51 -17.06 7.43
N ALA A 110 7.00 -16.95 8.66
CA ALA A 110 6.50 -15.70 9.19
C ALA A 110 7.59 -14.60 9.26
N GLN A 111 8.84 -14.98 9.56
CA GLN A 111 9.98 -14.06 9.63
C GLN A 111 10.24 -13.40 8.28
N ALA A 112 10.23 -14.17 7.19
CA ALA A 112 10.41 -13.63 5.84
C ALA A 112 9.29 -12.63 5.48
N VAL A 113 8.04 -12.96 5.80
CA VAL A 113 6.88 -12.08 5.60
C VAL A 113 7.05 -10.78 6.39
N LEU A 114 7.40 -10.85 7.68
CA LEU A 114 7.57 -9.67 8.54
C LEU A 114 8.69 -8.75 8.04
N VAL A 115 9.86 -9.31 7.67
CA VAL A 115 10.99 -8.51 7.16
C VAL A 115 10.63 -7.82 5.84
N ALA A 116 9.97 -8.52 4.92
CA ALA A 116 9.52 -7.92 3.66
C ALA A 116 8.45 -6.84 3.89
N HIS A 117 7.52 -7.01 4.84
CA HIS A 117 6.56 -5.99 5.21
C HIS A 117 7.22 -4.75 5.79
N VAL A 118 8.19 -4.90 6.68
CA VAL A 118 8.95 -3.78 7.26
C VAL A 118 9.66 -3.01 6.15
N TYR A 119 10.39 -3.72 5.28
CA TYR A 119 11.10 -3.12 4.15
C TYR A 119 10.17 -2.29 3.27
N PHE A 120 9.05 -2.88 2.84
CA PHE A 120 8.09 -2.24 1.95
C PHE A 120 7.46 -0.99 2.58
N ASN A 121 7.12 -1.05 3.88
CA ASN A 121 6.34 -0.03 4.56
C ASN A 121 7.17 1.06 5.28
N ILE A 122 8.50 0.96 5.37
CA ILE A 122 9.34 2.05 5.92
C ILE A 122 9.06 3.37 5.17
N ALA A 123 8.83 3.32 3.87
CA ALA A 123 8.47 4.47 3.05
C ALA A 123 7.23 5.22 3.59
N VAL A 124 6.21 4.49 4.02
CA VAL A 124 4.97 5.05 4.59
C VAL A 124 5.27 5.84 5.85
N VAL A 125 6.06 5.25 6.76
CA VAL A 125 6.45 5.92 8.01
C VAL A 125 7.25 7.19 7.73
N VAL A 126 8.25 7.12 6.86
CA VAL A 126 9.07 8.29 6.50
C VAL A 126 8.20 9.38 5.86
N ARG A 127 7.34 9.03 4.92
CA ARG A 127 6.51 10.01 4.20
C ARG A 127 5.44 10.67 5.04
N LEU A 128 4.87 9.98 6.02
CA LEU A 128 3.83 10.52 6.88
C LEU A 128 4.38 11.21 8.13
N VAL A 129 5.48 10.70 8.70
CA VAL A 129 6.03 11.23 9.96
C VAL A 129 7.05 12.34 9.72
N ALA A 130 7.92 12.25 8.70
CA ALA A 130 8.99 13.23 8.52
C ALA A 130 8.48 14.66 8.24
N PRO A 131 7.44 14.91 7.43
CA PRO A 131 6.94 16.27 7.21
C PRO A 131 6.43 16.92 8.49
N LEU A 132 5.64 16.19 9.29
CA LEU A 132 5.15 16.71 10.57
C LEU A 132 6.31 16.93 11.55
N TRP A 133 7.30 16.04 11.57
CA TRP A 133 8.48 16.22 12.41
C TRP A 133 9.30 17.43 11.99
N ALA A 134 9.46 17.68 10.70
CA ALA A 134 10.15 18.86 10.16
C ALA A 134 9.42 20.18 10.51
N ALA A 135 8.10 20.15 10.64
CA ALA A 135 7.28 21.31 11.00
C ALA A 135 7.34 21.68 12.50
N ILE A 136 7.89 20.85 13.38
CA ILE A 136 8.04 21.16 14.81
C ILE A 136 9.22 22.13 15.01
N PRO A 137 9.01 23.36 15.54
CA PRO A 137 10.08 24.33 15.81
C PRO A 137 11.13 23.77 16.78
N PHE A 138 12.41 24.11 16.55
CA PHE A 138 13.48 23.73 17.50
C PHE A 138 13.32 24.38 18.86
N ASP A 139 12.69 25.57 18.91
CA ASP A 139 12.54 26.36 20.14
C ASP A 139 11.67 25.64 21.18
N LEU A 140 10.69 24.84 20.76
CA LEU A 140 9.90 24.02 21.69
C LEU A 140 10.77 23.01 22.46
N THR A 141 11.72 22.40 21.76
CA THR A 141 12.64 21.45 22.39
C THR A 141 13.75 22.14 23.18
N ALA A 142 14.15 23.35 22.79
CA ALA A 142 15.11 24.19 23.50
C ALA A 142 14.49 24.70 24.81
N ALA A 143 13.28 25.26 24.77
CA ALA A 143 12.57 25.74 25.95
C ALA A 143 12.34 24.64 27.00
N ALA A 144 11.95 23.43 26.57
CA ALA A 144 11.82 22.30 27.49
C ALA A 144 13.16 21.95 28.18
N ARG A 145 14.28 22.06 27.46
CA ARG A 145 15.60 21.81 28.02
C ARG A 145 16.07 22.91 28.99
N THR A 146 15.75 24.17 28.69
CA THR A 146 16.06 25.28 29.64
C THR A 146 15.30 25.17 30.94
N LEU A 147 14.10 24.53 30.90
CA LEU A 147 13.31 24.17 32.08
C LEU A 147 13.80 22.87 32.76
N GLY A 148 14.98 22.34 32.39
CA GLY A 148 15.58 21.18 33.02
C GLY A 148 15.11 19.83 32.52
N ALA A 149 14.30 19.77 31.46
CA ALA A 149 13.79 18.50 30.93
C ALA A 149 14.91 17.63 30.30
N HIS A 150 15.03 16.40 30.75
CA HIS A 150 15.93 15.39 30.20
C HIS A 150 15.49 15.02 28.74
N PRO A 151 16.42 14.57 27.86
CA PRO A 151 16.09 14.18 26.47
C PRO A 151 14.91 13.19 26.36
N ARG A 152 14.79 12.24 27.29
CA ARG A 152 13.67 11.28 27.34
C ARG A 152 12.34 11.97 27.67
N GLN A 153 12.36 12.99 28.56
CA GLN A 153 11.18 13.78 28.89
C GLN A 153 10.75 14.65 27.71
N VAL A 154 11.69 15.30 27.01
CA VAL A 154 11.42 16.05 25.78
C VAL A 154 10.77 15.14 24.73
N LEU A 155 11.31 13.93 24.55
CA LEU A 155 10.72 12.96 23.61
C LEU A 155 9.29 12.58 24.02
N ARG A 156 9.07 12.20 25.29
CA ARG A 156 7.80 11.65 25.77
C ARG A 156 6.71 12.71 25.93
N HIS A 157 7.06 13.91 26.42
CA HIS A 157 6.07 14.95 26.79
C HIS A 157 5.95 16.07 25.76
N VAL A 158 6.91 16.25 24.84
CA VAL A 158 6.87 17.28 23.81
C VAL A 158 6.73 16.69 22.43
N LEU A 159 7.71 15.88 21.98
CA LEU A 159 7.76 15.40 20.60
C LEU A 159 6.71 14.35 20.30
N LEU A 160 6.59 13.32 21.14
CA LEU A 160 5.67 12.21 20.92
C LEU A 160 4.20 12.66 20.88
N PRO A 161 3.69 13.54 21.76
CA PRO A 161 2.34 14.09 21.65
C PRO A 161 2.09 14.84 20.34
N LEU A 162 3.06 15.65 19.89
CA LEU A 162 2.97 16.38 18.63
C LEU A 162 3.02 15.47 17.40
N LEU A 163 3.75 14.36 17.47
CA LEU A 163 3.86 13.37 16.40
C LEU A 163 2.72 12.35 16.38
N ARG A 164 1.92 12.25 17.45
CA ARG A 164 0.81 11.26 17.54
C ARG A 164 -0.08 11.20 16.31
N PRO A 165 -0.54 12.33 15.71
CA PRO A 165 -1.39 12.27 14.52
C PRO A 165 -0.72 11.55 13.34
N ALA A 166 0.55 11.87 13.07
CA ALA A 166 1.31 11.24 12.00
C ALA A 166 1.64 9.77 12.29
N LEU A 167 1.94 9.44 13.55
CA LEU A 167 2.19 8.08 13.99
C LEU A 167 0.95 7.20 13.85
N TRP A 168 -0.23 7.71 14.26
CA TRP A 168 -1.49 7.01 14.07
C TRP A 168 -1.82 6.83 12.59
N SER A 169 -1.61 7.88 11.77
CA SER A 169 -1.81 7.77 10.31
C SER A 169 -0.88 6.72 9.71
N ALA A 170 0.41 6.76 10.06
CA ALA A 170 1.38 5.78 9.57
C ALA A 170 1.04 4.36 10.04
N ALA A 171 0.70 4.18 11.33
CA ALA A 171 0.29 2.89 11.88
C ALA A 171 -0.92 2.32 11.14
N THR A 172 -1.94 3.16 10.90
CA THR A 172 -3.15 2.73 10.19
C THR A 172 -2.83 2.29 8.77
N VAL A 173 -2.08 3.10 8.01
CA VAL A 173 -1.76 2.77 6.61
C VAL A 173 -0.89 1.52 6.53
N VAL A 174 0.12 1.39 7.40
CA VAL A 174 0.96 0.18 7.45
C VAL A 174 0.13 -1.05 7.83
N PHE A 175 -0.75 -0.93 8.82
CA PHE A 175 -1.65 -2.02 9.20
C PHE A 175 -2.55 -2.44 8.03
N LEU A 176 -3.17 -1.49 7.34
CA LEU A 176 -4.03 -1.79 6.19
C LEU A 176 -3.25 -2.54 5.10
N PHE A 177 -2.06 -2.07 4.73
CA PHE A 177 -1.24 -2.71 3.68
C PHE A 177 -0.73 -4.09 4.08
N THR A 178 -0.42 -4.31 5.35
CA THR A 178 0.04 -5.63 5.83
C THR A 178 -1.11 -6.60 6.08
N PHE A 179 -2.27 -6.09 6.49
CA PHE A 179 -3.49 -6.88 6.68
C PHE A 179 -4.06 -7.39 5.34
N THR A 180 -3.99 -6.57 4.28
CA THR A 180 -4.42 -6.91 2.91
C THR A 180 -3.26 -7.38 2.03
N SER A 181 -2.19 -7.93 2.63
CA SER A 181 -1.03 -8.36 1.86
C SER A 181 -1.27 -9.70 1.18
N TYR A 182 -1.30 -9.67 -0.15
CA TYR A 182 -1.38 -10.85 -1.01
C TYR A 182 -0.01 -11.29 -1.54
N GLY A 183 0.64 -10.46 -2.36
CA GLY A 183 1.81 -10.87 -3.14
C GLY A 183 3.02 -11.27 -2.30
N VAL A 184 3.29 -10.55 -1.20
CA VAL A 184 4.37 -10.89 -0.27
C VAL A 184 4.08 -12.22 0.43
N VAL A 185 2.86 -12.38 0.97
CA VAL A 185 2.50 -13.60 1.71
C VAL A 185 2.36 -14.79 0.78
N ARG A 186 1.88 -14.60 -0.45
CA ARG A 186 1.76 -15.69 -1.44
C ARG A 186 3.12 -16.28 -1.82
N LEU A 187 4.19 -15.46 -1.83
CA LEU A 187 5.54 -15.90 -2.17
C LEU A 187 6.36 -16.34 -0.95
N LEU A 188 6.29 -15.59 0.15
CA LEU A 188 7.15 -15.80 1.32
C LEU A 188 6.48 -16.60 2.43
N GLY A 189 5.16 -16.68 2.43
CA GLY A 189 4.41 -17.49 3.38
C GLY A 189 4.48 -18.98 3.06
N GLY A 190 4.20 -19.81 4.06
CA GLY A 190 4.16 -21.26 3.96
C GLY A 190 2.95 -21.85 4.70
N VAL A 191 3.02 -23.10 5.00
CA VAL A 191 1.97 -23.79 5.78
C VAL A 191 1.80 -23.10 7.14
N GLY A 192 0.55 -22.71 7.48
CA GLY A 192 0.24 -21.99 8.72
C GLY A 192 0.59 -20.50 8.71
N THR A 193 1.17 -19.96 7.63
CA THR A 193 1.50 -18.52 7.48
C THR A 193 0.75 -17.92 6.29
N THR A 194 -0.56 -18.13 6.24
CA THR A 194 -1.45 -17.67 5.17
C THR A 194 -2.37 -16.57 5.67
N THR A 195 -2.54 -15.50 4.90
CA THR A 195 -3.48 -14.42 5.20
C THR A 195 -4.86 -14.66 4.59
N ILE A 196 -5.87 -13.91 5.06
CA ILE A 196 -7.22 -13.91 4.49
C ILE A 196 -7.16 -13.68 2.97
N GLU A 197 -6.35 -12.73 2.51
CA GLU A 197 -6.18 -12.42 1.08
C GLU A 197 -5.75 -13.62 0.24
N VAL A 198 -4.73 -14.34 0.72
CA VAL A 198 -4.22 -15.53 0.02
C VAL A 198 -5.25 -16.66 0.07
N GLU A 199 -5.96 -16.80 1.19
CA GLU A 199 -7.01 -17.82 1.33
C GLU A 199 -8.23 -17.51 0.46
N VAL A 200 -8.65 -16.25 0.36
CA VAL A 200 -9.72 -15.81 -0.57
C VAL A 200 -9.36 -16.19 -2.01
N ALA A 201 -8.16 -15.81 -2.45
CA ALA A 201 -7.70 -16.15 -3.79
C ALA A 201 -7.63 -17.68 -4.01
N ARG A 202 -7.11 -18.45 -3.04
CA ARG A 202 -7.03 -19.92 -3.10
C ARG A 202 -8.40 -20.54 -3.23
N ARG A 203 -9.36 -20.13 -2.39
CA ARG A 203 -10.75 -20.64 -2.44
C ARG A 203 -11.40 -20.33 -3.78
N ALA A 204 -11.29 -19.09 -4.25
CA ALA A 204 -11.92 -18.66 -5.50
C ALA A 204 -11.33 -19.35 -6.73
N THR A 205 -10.00 -19.50 -6.82
CA THR A 205 -9.32 -19.91 -8.07
C THR A 205 -8.88 -21.38 -8.10
N GLN A 206 -8.66 -22.00 -6.92
CA GLN A 206 -8.14 -23.36 -6.85
C GLN A 206 -9.16 -24.37 -6.31
N LEU A 207 -10.02 -23.96 -5.36
CA LEU A 207 -11.00 -24.85 -4.76
C LEU A 207 -12.41 -24.71 -5.31
N GLY A 208 -12.71 -23.65 -6.08
CA GLY A 208 -14.05 -23.35 -6.56
C GLY A 208 -15.04 -22.97 -5.43
N ASP A 209 -14.54 -22.74 -4.19
CA ASP A 209 -15.32 -22.35 -3.04
C ASP A 209 -15.55 -20.83 -3.03
N VAL A 210 -16.40 -20.38 -3.92
CA VAL A 210 -16.72 -18.96 -4.15
C VAL A 210 -17.43 -18.37 -2.92
N ASP A 211 -18.31 -19.13 -2.28
CA ASP A 211 -19.10 -18.69 -1.12
C ASP A 211 -18.19 -18.49 0.10
N GLY A 212 -17.29 -19.43 0.36
CA GLY A 212 -16.29 -19.27 1.41
C GLY A 212 -15.32 -18.11 1.16
N ALA A 213 -14.94 -17.87 -0.09
CA ALA A 213 -14.15 -16.71 -0.48
C ALA A 213 -14.92 -15.39 -0.24
N ALA A 214 -16.22 -15.34 -0.56
CA ALA A 214 -17.08 -14.19 -0.32
C ALA A 214 -17.23 -13.89 1.18
N VAL A 215 -17.45 -14.92 2.02
CA VAL A 215 -17.52 -14.75 3.48
C VAL A 215 -16.24 -14.13 4.04
N LEU A 216 -15.08 -14.68 3.68
CA LEU A 216 -13.79 -14.16 4.15
C LEU A 216 -13.54 -12.72 3.67
N SER A 217 -13.91 -12.40 2.42
CA SER A 217 -13.81 -11.06 1.85
C SER A 217 -14.66 -10.05 2.61
N VAL A 218 -15.91 -10.38 2.93
CA VAL A 218 -16.80 -9.50 3.71
C VAL A 218 -16.31 -9.34 5.14
N MET A 219 -15.84 -10.39 5.79
CA MET A 219 -15.22 -10.29 7.12
C MET A 219 -14.03 -9.36 7.11
N GLN A 220 -13.17 -9.46 6.10
CA GLN A 220 -12.03 -8.58 5.93
C GLN A 220 -12.48 -7.12 5.74
N LEU A 221 -13.48 -6.87 4.90
CA LEU A 221 -14.05 -5.52 4.70
C LEU A 221 -14.55 -4.91 6.01
N LEU A 222 -15.24 -5.70 6.84
CA LEU A 222 -15.72 -5.25 8.14
C LEU A 222 -14.57 -4.85 9.08
N VAL A 223 -13.53 -5.66 9.16
CA VAL A 223 -12.33 -5.35 9.97
C VAL A 223 -11.67 -4.06 9.47
N LEU A 224 -11.47 -3.93 8.15
CA LEU A 224 -10.89 -2.72 7.55
C LEU A 224 -11.74 -1.48 7.82
N ALA A 225 -13.07 -1.58 7.68
CA ALA A 225 -13.99 -0.49 8.00
C ALA A 225 -13.88 -0.03 9.45
N VAL A 226 -13.86 -0.98 10.41
CA VAL A 226 -13.68 -0.68 11.84
C VAL A 226 -12.34 0.02 12.08
N VAL A 227 -11.25 -0.49 11.52
CA VAL A 227 -9.91 0.11 11.67
C VAL A 227 -9.88 1.54 11.12
N VAL A 228 -10.44 1.78 9.93
CA VAL A 228 -10.50 3.11 9.31
C VAL A 228 -11.37 4.07 10.13
N LEU A 229 -12.52 3.62 10.63
CA LEU A 229 -13.41 4.43 11.48
C LEU A 229 -12.73 4.83 12.80
N VAL A 230 -12.09 3.88 13.47
CA VAL A 230 -11.35 4.16 14.72
C VAL A 230 -10.19 5.10 14.46
N ALA A 231 -9.41 4.87 13.39
CA ALA A 231 -8.28 5.71 13.02
C ALA A 231 -8.72 7.15 12.70
N SER A 232 -9.78 7.31 11.89
CA SER A 232 -10.29 8.62 11.49
C SER A 232 -10.82 9.43 12.68
N SER A 233 -11.49 8.78 13.64
CA SER A 233 -11.98 9.43 14.85
C SER A 233 -10.85 9.93 15.75
N ARG A 234 -9.76 9.16 15.86
CA ARG A 234 -8.58 9.55 16.65
C ARG A 234 -7.77 10.65 15.96
N GLN A 235 -7.63 10.58 14.64
CA GLN A 235 -6.90 11.59 13.87
C GLN A 235 -7.55 12.97 13.93
N ARG A 236 -8.89 13.05 13.86
CA ARG A 236 -9.64 14.33 13.99
C ARG A 236 -9.41 15.01 15.33
N ARG A 237 -9.28 14.24 16.42
CA ARG A 237 -9.04 14.77 17.78
C ARG A 237 -7.61 15.28 17.99
N SER A 238 -6.68 14.91 17.14
CA SER A 238 -5.25 15.18 17.28
C SER A 238 -4.70 16.15 16.23
N ALA A 239 -5.56 16.77 15.41
CA ALA A 239 -5.14 17.71 14.37
C ALA A 239 -4.50 18.96 14.99
N VAL A 240 -3.19 19.08 14.88
CA VAL A 240 -2.42 20.27 15.25
C VAL A 240 -2.07 21.00 13.95
N ALA A 241 -2.55 22.23 13.79
CA ALA A 241 -2.16 23.10 12.70
C ALA A 241 -0.75 23.63 12.97
N LEU A 242 0.27 22.90 12.48
CA LEU A 242 1.63 23.42 12.44
C LEU A 242 1.80 24.21 11.13
N ALA A 243 2.29 25.45 11.26
CA ALA A 243 2.62 26.29 10.11
C ALA A 243 3.57 25.54 9.15
N GLY A 244 3.38 25.67 7.84
CA GLY A 244 4.08 24.93 6.80
C GLY A 244 5.59 25.19 6.65
N ALA A 245 6.27 25.70 7.70
CA ALA A 245 7.71 25.93 7.72
C ALA A 245 8.47 24.66 8.07
N GLU A 246 9.47 24.30 7.27
CA GLU A 246 10.37 23.19 7.58
C GLU A 246 11.56 23.66 8.41
N PHE A 247 11.68 23.16 9.64
CA PHE A 247 12.81 23.42 10.54
C PHE A 247 13.88 22.34 10.39
N THR A 248 14.83 22.60 9.51
CA THR A 248 15.97 21.69 9.26
C THR A 248 17.29 22.38 9.56
N ARG A 249 18.31 21.63 9.99
CA ARG A 249 19.65 22.14 10.29
C ARG A 249 20.75 21.24 9.75
N ARG A 250 21.95 21.79 9.57
CA ARG A 250 23.13 20.96 9.29
C ARG A 250 23.60 20.25 10.57
N PRO A 251 24.07 19.00 10.49
CA PRO A 251 24.59 18.30 11.67
C PRO A 251 25.84 19.02 12.21
N ARG A 252 25.88 19.26 13.53
CA ARG A 252 26.96 19.97 14.22
C ARG A 252 27.86 18.96 14.96
N GLY A 253 29.19 19.14 14.85
CA GLY A 253 30.15 18.27 15.50
C GLY A 253 30.28 16.86 14.87
N ARG A 254 31.38 16.18 15.20
CA ARG A 254 31.74 14.87 14.63
C ARG A 254 30.71 13.77 14.96
N ARG A 255 30.30 13.70 16.23
CA ARG A 255 29.34 12.67 16.69
C ARG A 255 28.00 12.75 15.94
N GLN A 256 27.44 13.95 15.79
CA GLN A 256 26.15 14.13 15.12
C GLN A 256 26.25 13.84 13.61
N ARG A 257 27.38 14.24 12.96
CA ARG A 257 27.65 13.90 11.55
C ARG A 257 27.73 12.38 11.36
N LEU A 258 28.43 11.67 12.25
CA LEU A 258 28.54 10.21 12.19
C LEU A 258 27.19 9.52 12.37
N VAL A 259 26.38 9.93 13.35
CA VAL A 259 25.03 9.35 13.55
C VAL A 259 24.14 9.58 12.34
N VAL A 260 24.11 10.81 11.80
CA VAL A 260 23.30 11.14 10.60
C VAL A 260 23.78 10.33 9.40
N ALA A 261 25.11 10.24 9.20
CA ALA A 261 25.68 9.47 8.09
C ALA A 261 25.40 7.96 8.25
N ALA A 262 25.53 7.41 9.47
CA ALA A 262 25.27 6.00 9.74
C ALA A 262 23.80 5.63 9.50
N VAL A 263 22.85 6.43 10.00
CA VAL A 263 21.42 6.19 9.77
C VAL A 263 21.08 6.33 8.28
N ALA A 264 21.60 7.36 7.61
CA ALA A 264 21.36 7.57 6.18
C ALA A 264 21.94 6.42 5.33
N ALA A 265 23.19 6.02 5.61
CA ALA A 265 23.86 4.91 4.91
C ALA A 265 23.16 3.57 5.17
N LEU A 266 22.81 3.26 6.43
CA LEU A 266 22.07 2.05 6.77
C LEU A 266 20.70 2.02 6.07
N THR A 267 19.97 3.14 6.09
CA THR A 267 18.69 3.25 5.38
C THR A 267 18.88 3.03 3.88
N ALA A 268 19.86 3.68 3.27
CA ALA A 268 20.16 3.50 1.85
C ALA A 268 20.56 2.06 1.52
N ALA A 269 21.39 1.43 2.36
CA ALA A 269 21.81 0.04 2.18
C ALA A 269 20.62 -0.93 2.29
N VAL A 270 19.80 -0.81 3.34
CA VAL A 270 18.61 -1.65 3.53
C VAL A 270 17.64 -1.51 2.35
N MET A 271 17.44 -0.29 1.83
CA MET A 271 16.55 -0.06 0.68
C MET A 271 17.17 -0.55 -0.65
N ALA A 272 18.49 -0.44 -0.81
CA ALA A 272 19.16 -0.79 -2.06
C ALA A 272 19.43 -2.30 -2.19
N VAL A 273 19.74 -3.01 -1.10
CA VAL A 273 20.20 -4.41 -1.13
C VAL A 273 19.22 -5.34 -1.86
N PRO A 274 17.91 -5.39 -1.60
CA PRO A 274 17.00 -6.26 -2.34
C PRO A 274 16.93 -5.90 -3.83
N LEU A 275 16.98 -4.60 -4.17
CA LEU A 275 16.98 -4.13 -5.56
C LEU A 275 18.24 -4.57 -6.30
N VAL A 276 19.41 -4.36 -5.68
CA VAL A 276 20.69 -4.77 -6.23
C VAL A 276 20.75 -6.29 -6.39
N THR A 277 20.21 -7.04 -5.42
CA THR A 277 20.12 -8.50 -5.48
C THR A 277 19.33 -8.94 -6.71
N MET A 278 18.19 -8.30 -7.01
CA MET A 278 17.39 -8.61 -8.21
C MET A 278 18.19 -8.34 -9.49
N VAL A 279 18.86 -7.18 -9.59
CA VAL A 279 19.70 -6.83 -10.74
C VAL A 279 20.85 -7.83 -10.89
N VAL A 280 21.57 -8.14 -9.82
CA VAL A 280 22.68 -9.11 -9.85
C VAL A 280 22.18 -10.49 -10.26
N ARG A 281 21.04 -10.94 -9.72
CA ARG A 281 20.45 -12.23 -10.09
C ARG A 281 20.03 -12.30 -11.56
N SER A 282 19.52 -11.21 -12.12
CA SER A 282 19.17 -11.13 -13.55
C SER A 282 20.39 -11.23 -14.48
N LEU A 283 21.58 -10.92 -13.96
CA LEU A 283 22.87 -10.98 -14.68
C LEU A 283 23.71 -12.22 -14.35
N ARG A 284 23.21 -13.12 -13.48
CA ARG A 284 23.92 -14.34 -13.07
C ARG A 284 23.04 -15.57 -13.30
N LEU A 285 23.56 -16.53 -14.05
CA LEU A 285 22.96 -17.84 -14.27
C LEU A 285 24.01 -18.91 -13.95
N ASP A 286 23.66 -19.87 -13.09
CA ASP A 286 24.54 -20.99 -12.68
C ASP A 286 25.93 -20.52 -12.22
N GLY A 287 25.98 -19.42 -11.48
CA GLY A 287 27.22 -18.83 -10.92
C GLY A 287 28.04 -17.99 -11.90
N ARG A 288 27.68 -17.93 -13.17
CA ARG A 288 28.41 -17.19 -14.23
C ARG A 288 27.69 -15.91 -14.60
N TRP A 289 28.42 -14.83 -14.86
CA TRP A 289 27.88 -13.58 -15.39
C TRP A 289 27.43 -13.75 -16.83
N THR A 290 26.19 -13.43 -17.12
CA THR A 290 25.61 -13.62 -18.46
C THR A 290 24.43 -12.67 -18.70
N LEU A 291 24.20 -12.32 -19.95
CA LEU A 291 23.04 -11.57 -20.42
C LEU A 291 21.97 -12.46 -21.05
N VAL A 292 22.06 -13.79 -20.86
CA VAL A 292 21.13 -14.73 -21.52
C VAL A 292 19.68 -14.41 -21.14
N ALA A 293 19.38 -14.18 -19.87
CA ALA A 293 18.03 -13.81 -19.43
C ALA A 293 17.46 -12.57 -20.14
N TRP A 294 18.33 -11.59 -20.44
CA TRP A 294 17.94 -10.36 -21.16
C TRP A 294 17.79 -10.56 -22.66
N ARG A 295 18.64 -11.44 -23.26
CA ARG A 295 18.59 -11.77 -24.69
C ARG A 295 17.43 -12.69 -25.05
N THR A 296 16.89 -13.43 -24.06
CA THR A 296 15.79 -14.38 -24.24
C THR A 296 14.44 -13.83 -23.82
N LEU A 297 14.34 -12.52 -23.51
CA LEU A 297 13.06 -11.89 -23.11
C LEU A 297 11.93 -12.01 -24.15
N GLY A 298 12.28 -12.13 -25.43
CA GLY A 298 11.32 -12.38 -26.52
C GLY A 298 11.05 -13.87 -26.80
N ARG A 299 11.38 -14.76 -25.87
CA ARG A 299 11.14 -16.20 -26.02
C ARG A 299 10.36 -16.72 -24.83
N SER A 300 9.36 -17.57 -25.09
CA SER A 300 8.59 -18.27 -24.05
C SER A 300 9.41 -19.39 -23.38
N GLU A 301 10.42 -19.93 -24.07
CA GLU A 301 11.27 -20.98 -23.55
C GLU A 301 12.57 -20.40 -22.98
N ILE A 302 12.78 -20.56 -21.67
CA ILE A 302 13.95 -20.04 -20.94
C ILE A 302 15.11 -21.05 -21.01
N ARG A 303 14.81 -22.34 -21.00
CA ARG A 303 15.72 -23.47 -21.08
C ARG A 303 15.04 -24.59 -21.86
N PRO A 304 15.80 -25.51 -22.49
CA PRO A 304 15.23 -26.69 -23.14
C PRO A 304 14.27 -27.43 -22.20
N GLY A 305 12.97 -27.52 -22.58
CA GLY A 305 11.92 -28.16 -21.79
C GLY A 305 11.31 -27.32 -20.66
N VAL A 306 11.75 -26.06 -20.47
CA VAL A 306 11.15 -25.13 -19.47
C VAL A 306 10.56 -23.93 -20.18
N SER A 307 9.27 -24.01 -20.46
CA SER A 307 8.49 -22.91 -21.04
C SER A 307 7.76 -22.13 -19.94
N LEU A 308 7.75 -20.79 -20.03
CA LEU A 308 6.92 -19.93 -19.19
C LEU A 308 5.44 -19.93 -19.62
N GLY A 309 5.12 -20.55 -20.75
CA GLY A 309 3.78 -20.48 -21.34
C GLY A 309 3.43 -19.11 -21.95
N VAL A 310 4.19 -18.07 -21.66
CA VAL A 310 4.01 -16.70 -22.17
C VAL A 310 5.36 -16.06 -22.50
N ASP A 311 5.39 -15.24 -23.54
CA ASP A 311 6.52 -14.41 -23.89
C ASP A 311 6.63 -13.23 -22.89
N PRO A 312 7.77 -13.09 -22.16
CA PRO A 312 7.95 -11.98 -21.22
C PRO A 312 7.89 -10.61 -21.86
N LEU A 313 8.39 -10.44 -23.08
CA LEU A 313 8.35 -9.18 -23.79
C LEU A 313 6.93 -8.82 -24.21
N ALA A 314 6.17 -9.78 -24.73
CA ALA A 314 4.74 -9.60 -25.04
C ALA A 314 3.94 -9.22 -23.76
N SER A 315 4.23 -9.89 -22.63
CA SER A 315 3.61 -9.57 -21.33
C SER A 315 3.92 -8.14 -20.86
N LEU A 316 5.13 -7.64 -21.14
CA LEU A 316 5.49 -6.24 -20.86
C LEU A 316 4.64 -5.27 -21.68
N PHE A 317 4.48 -5.51 -22.97
CA PHE A 317 3.64 -4.65 -23.84
C PHE A 317 2.15 -4.69 -23.42
N VAL A 318 1.63 -5.85 -23.05
CA VAL A 318 0.25 -5.97 -22.51
C VAL A 318 0.12 -5.16 -21.23
N SER A 319 1.08 -5.27 -20.31
CA SER A 319 1.08 -4.52 -19.06
C SER A 319 1.15 -2.99 -19.28
N LEU A 320 2.00 -2.54 -20.20
CA LEU A 320 2.10 -1.12 -20.58
C LEU A 320 0.80 -0.61 -21.21
N ARG A 321 0.18 -1.39 -22.10
CA ARG A 321 -1.13 -1.07 -22.69
C ARG A 321 -2.19 -0.92 -21.60
N PHE A 322 -2.28 -1.86 -20.68
CA PHE A 322 -3.26 -1.81 -19.59
C PHE A 322 -3.01 -0.63 -18.65
N ALA A 323 -1.75 -0.36 -18.31
CA ALA A 323 -1.38 0.79 -17.50
C ALA A 323 -1.75 2.13 -18.18
N LEU A 324 -1.50 2.25 -19.49
CA LEU A 324 -1.84 3.46 -20.26
C LEU A 324 -3.35 3.68 -20.29
N VAL A 325 -4.14 2.63 -20.59
CA VAL A 325 -5.59 2.72 -20.60
C VAL A 325 -6.13 3.08 -19.22
N ALA A 326 -5.65 2.42 -18.16
CA ALA A 326 -6.05 2.72 -16.79
C ALA A 326 -5.68 4.15 -16.38
N MET A 327 -4.50 4.64 -16.78
CA MET A 327 -4.05 6.02 -16.54
C MET A 327 -4.98 7.04 -17.20
N VAL A 328 -5.30 6.85 -18.48
CA VAL A 328 -6.19 7.77 -19.21
C VAL A 328 -7.59 7.76 -18.62
N LEU A 329 -8.14 6.57 -18.32
CA LEU A 329 -9.45 6.45 -17.69
C LEU A 329 -9.48 7.12 -16.31
N SER A 330 -8.53 6.81 -15.45
CA SER A 330 -8.49 7.37 -14.09
C SER A 330 -8.24 8.88 -14.10
N ALA A 331 -7.39 9.39 -14.98
CA ALA A 331 -7.14 10.81 -15.14
C ALA A 331 -8.39 11.55 -15.59
N THR A 332 -9.08 11.04 -16.61
CA THR A 332 -10.30 11.65 -17.16
C THR A 332 -11.45 11.60 -16.16
N VAL A 333 -11.78 10.40 -15.66
CA VAL A 333 -12.89 10.22 -14.71
C VAL A 333 -12.58 10.93 -13.38
N GLY A 334 -11.34 10.87 -12.91
CA GLY A 334 -10.92 11.54 -11.68
C GLY A 334 -10.93 13.05 -11.79
N ALA A 335 -10.53 13.63 -12.93
CA ALA A 335 -10.61 15.07 -13.16
C ALA A 335 -12.07 15.55 -13.21
N LEU A 336 -12.95 14.85 -13.94
CA LEU A 336 -14.38 15.15 -13.99
C LEU A 336 -15.02 15.04 -12.61
N ALA A 337 -14.67 14.00 -11.85
CA ALA A 337 -15.15 13.82 -10.48
C ALA A 337 -14.65 14.92 -9.54
N ALA A 338 -13.37 15.29 -9.61
CA ALA A 338 -12.80 16.37 -8.80
C ALA A 338 -13.48 17.71 -9.09
N LEU A 339 -13.74 18.01 -10.37
CA LEU A 339 -14.46 19.19 -10.78
C LEU A 339 -15.91 19.16 -10.29
N ALA A 340 -16.62 18.05 -10.45
CA ALA A 340 -17.97 17.87 -9.94
C ALA A 340 -18.05 18.07 -8.42
N ILE A 341 -17.09 17.51 -7.66
CA ILE A 341 -17.01 17.68 -6.19
C ILE A 341 -16.72 19.14 -5.82
N ALA A 342 -15.86 19.82 -6.59
CA ALA A 342 -15.50 21.22 -6.33
C ALA A 342 -16.68 22.18 -6.59
N LEU A 343 -17.52 21.88 -7.58
CA LEU A 343 -18.68 22.69 -7.97
C LEU A 343 -19.95 22.37 -7.15
N ALA A 344 -20.11 21.12 -6.71
CA ALA A 344 -21.33 20.68 -6.01
C ALA A 344 -21.27 21.01 -4.51
N ARG A 345 -22.25 21.82 -4.02
CA ARG A 345 -22.31 22.23 -2.61
C ARG A 345 -22.73 21.10 -1.66
N ARG A 346 -23.70 20.27 -2.01
CA ARG A 346 -24.31 19.26 -1.12
C ARG A 346 -23.97 17.80 -1.54
N HIS A 347 -24.12 17.46 -2.80
CA HIS A 347 -23.91 16.09 -3.32
C HIS A 347 -22.44 15.74 -3.56
N GLY A 348 -21.55 16.74 -3.65
CA GLY A 348 -20.10 16.50 -3.83
C GLY A 348 -19.47 15.70 -2.70
N ARG A 349 -19.99 15.83 -1.46
CA ARG A 349 -19.49 15.06 -0.31
C ARG A 349 -19.80 13.56 -0.43
N LEU A 350 -20.98 13.21 -0.93
CA LEU A 350 -21.36 11.80 -1.15
C LEU A 350 -20.48 11.16 -2.20
N LEU A 351 -20.25 11.86 -3.32
CA LEU A 351 -19.36 11.38 -4.38
C LEU A 351 -17.91 11.25 -3.88
N ASP A 352 -17.41 12.23 -3.11
CA ASP A 352 -16.07 12.19 -2.51
C ASP A 352 -15.89 10.98 -1.58
N VAL A 353 -16.86 10.72 -0.70
CA VAL A 353 -16.83 9.55 0.20
C VAL A 353 -16.97 8.26 -0.59
N GLY A 354 -17.89 8.19 -1.55
CA GLY A 354 -18.10 6.99 -2.38
C GLY A 354 -16.85 6.59 -3.15
N LEU A 355 -16.15 7.55 -3.75
CA LEU A 355 -14.91 7.30 -4.49
C LEU A 355 -13.75 6.83 -3.60
N MET A 356 -13.81 7.06 -2.28
CA MET A 356 -12.79 6.54 -1.35
C MET A 356 -13.02 5.07 -0.98
N LEU A 357 -14.21 4.50 -1.19
CA LEU A 357 -14.54 3.12 -0.82
C LEU A 357 -13.65 2.08 -1.52
N PRO A 358 -13.42 2.14 -2.85
CA PRO A 358 -12.54 1.19 -3.54
C PRO A 358 -11.10 1.20 -2.98
N LEU A 359 -10.59 2.38 -2.58
CA LEU A 359 -9.26 2.52 -2.01
C LEU A 359 -9.14 1.88 -0.61
N ALA A 360 -10.24 1.88 0.14
CA ALA A 360 -10.32 1.26 1.47
C ALA A 360 -10.61 -0.25 1.41
N THR A 361 -10.78 -0.80 0.21
CA THR A 361 -11.13 -2.20 -0.03
C THR A 361 -9.91 -2.94 -0.59
N SER A 362 -9.81 -4.22 -0.30
CA SER A 362 -8.78 -5.09 -0.86
C SER A 362 -8.95 -5.29 -2.36
N ALA A 363 -7.81 -5.29 -3.09
CA ALA A 363 -7.82 -5.58 -4.53
C ALA A 363 -8.32 -7.00 -4.84
N VAL A 364 -8.02 -7.98 -4.00
CA VAL A 364 -8.51 -9.38 -4.15
C VAL A 364 -10.01 -9.43 -3.95
N THR A 365 -10.54 -8.72 -2.95
CA THR A 365 -11.98 -8.63 -2.69
C THR A 365 -12.72 -7.96 -3.87
N VAL A 366 -12.19 -6.85 -4.39
CA VAL A 366 -12.78 -6.20 -5.58
C VAL A 366 -12.73 -7.14 -6.78
N GLY A 367 -11.58 -7.78 -7.02
CA GLY A 367 -11.41 -8.74 -8.12
C GLY A 367 -12.35 -9.93 -8.01
N LEU A 368 -12.54 -10.51 -6.82
CA LEU A 368 -13.50 -11.57 -6.58
C LEU A 368 -14.94 -11.11 -6.85
N GLY A 369 -15.32 -9.95 -6.33
CA GLY A 369 -16.64 -9.37 -6.57
C GLY A 369 -16.93 -9.19 -8.08
N VAL A 370 -15.96 -8.64 -8.82
CA VAL A 370 -16.02 -8.47 -10.27
C VAL A 370 -16.14 -9.82 -10.98
N LEU A 371 -15.32 -10.82 -10.57
CA LEU A 371 -15.34 -12.15 -11.13
C LEU A 371 -16.73 -12.81 -10.99
N ILE A 372 -17.33 -12.75 -9.79
CA ILE A 372 -18.62 -13.36 -9.51
C ILE A 372 -19.77 -12.61 -10.22
N THR A 373 -19.70 -11.27 -10.23
CA THR A 373 -20.79 -10.43 -10.75
C THR A 373 -20.91 -10.55 -12.27
N PHE A 374 -19.78 -10.68 -12.96
CA PHE A 374 -19.72 -10.73 -14.43
C PHE A 374 -19.45 -12.14 -14.96
N ASP A 375 -19.87 -13.18 -14.22
CA ASP A 375 -19.66 -14.60 -14.55
C ASP A 375 -20.83 -15.23 -15.31
N SER A 376 -21.94 -14.55 -15.48
CA SER A 376 -23.16 -15.16 -16.00
C SER A 376 -24.01 -14.21 -16.87
N SER A 377 -24.84 -14.80 -17.71
CA SER A 377 -25.85 -14.06 -18.49
C SER A 377 -26.69 -13.15 -17.57
N PRO A 378 -27.06 -11.93 -17.99
CA PRO A 378 -26.87 -11.40 -19.34
C PRO A 378 -25.49 -10.74 -19.59
N VAL A 379 -24.57 -10.73 -18.61
CA VAL A 379 -23.34 -9.94 -18.66
C VAL A 379 -22.13 -10.81 -18.30
N ASP A 380 -21.62 -11.57 -19.26
CA ASP A 380 -20.34 -12.30 -19.09
C ASP A 380 -19.18 -11.47 -19.67
N TRP A 381 -18.49 -10.73 -18.79
CA TRP A 381 -17.34 -9.90 -19.16
C TRP A 381 -16.00 -10.45 -18.67
N ARG A 382 -15.95 -11.64 -18.11
CA ARG A 382 -14.73 -12.23 -17.52
C ARG A 382 -13.55 -12.31 -18.48
N ALA A 383 -13.82 -12.59 -19.75
CA ALA A 383 -12.80 -12.71 -20.79
C ALA A 383 -12.43 -11.37 -21.44
N GLU A 384 -13.11 -10.29 -21.09
CA GLU A 384 -12.93 -9.01 -21.74
C GLU A 384 -11.66 -8.30 -21.24
N TRP A 385 -10.76 -7.99 -22.15
CA TRP A 385 -9.46 -7.40 -21.85
C TRP A 385 -9.55 -6.04 -21.11
N TRP A 386 -10.61 -5.27 -21.37
CA TRP A 386 -10.81 -3.93 -20.80
C TRP A 386 -11.21 -3.96 -19.32
N LEU A 387 -11.68 -5.07 -18.81
CA LEU A 387 -12.12 -5.19 -17.42
C LEU A 387 -10.95 -4.96 -16.42
N ILE A 388 -9.75 -5.42 -16.78
CA ILE A 388 -8.54 -5.22 -15.96
C ILE A 388 -8.15 -3.75 -15.87
N PRO A 389 -7.99 -2.98 -16.97
CA PRO A 389 -7.77 -1.54 -16.91
C PRO A 389 -8.85 -0.76 -16.16
N VAL A 390 -10.13 -1.15 -16.30
CA VAL A 390 -11.23 -0.52 -15.56
C VAL A 390 -11.09 -0.75 -14.06
N GLY A 391 -10.77 -1.96 -13.63
CA GLY A 391 -10.50 -2.28 -12.23
C GLY A 391 -9.32 -1.46 -11.66
N HIS A 392 -8.24 -1.32 -12.43
CA HIS A 392 -7.11 -0.46 -12.06
C HIS A 392 -7.52 1.02 -11.99
N ALA A 393 -8.29 1.52 -12.96
CA ALA A 393 -8.78 2.90 -12.97
C ALA A 393 -9.70 3.19 -11.77
N LEU A 394 -10.54 2.24 -11.37
CA LEU A 394 -11.40 2.34 -10.20
C LEU A 394 -10.60 2.64 -8.92
N VAL A 395 -9.48 1.92 -8.71
CA VAL A 395 -8.59 2.11 -7.57
C VAL A 395 -7.74 3.37 -7.70
N ALA A 396 -7.38 3.78 -8.91
CA ALA A 396 -6.53 4.94 -9.18
C ALA A 396 -7.29 6.28 -9.13
N THR A 397 -8.57 6.30 -9.51
CA THR A 397 -9.42 7.50 -9.55
C THR A 397 -9.41 8.32 -8.26
N PRO A 398 -9.51 7.74 -7.04
CA PRO A 398 -9.42 8.47 -5.79
C PRO A 398 -8.13 9.29 -5.63
N PHE A 399 -7.00 8.77 -6.10
CA PHE A 399 -5.71 9.48 -6.04
C PHE A 399 -5.70 10.72 -6.93
N VAL A 400 -6.29 10.63 -8.13
CA VAL A 400 -6.44 11.77 -9.04
C VAL A 400 -7.33 12.83 -8.41
N VAL A 401 -8.46 12.44 -7.82
CA VAL A 401 -9.35 13.37 -7.10
C VAL A 401 -8.61 14.05 -5.96
N ARG A 402 -7.87 13.32 -5.15
CA ARG A 402 -7.10 13.88 -4.02
C ARG A 402 -5.97 14.80 -4.45
N ALA A 403 -5.38 14.59 -5.62
CA ALA A 403 -4.36 15.47 -6.18
C ALA A 403 -4.94 16.77 -6.73
N LEU A 404 -6.10 16.72 -7.40
CA LEU A 404 -6.69 17.87 -8.09
C LEU A 404 -7.60 18.71 -7.20
N LEU A 405 -8.34 18.10 -6.28
CA LEU A 405 -9.37 18.79 -5.47
C LEU A 405 -8.83 19.97 -4.64
N PRO A 406 -7.65 19.90 -3.99
CA PRO A 406 -7.09 21.05 -3.27
C PRO A 406 -6.79 22.23 -4.21
N ALA A 407 -6.22 21.94 -5.40
CA ALA A 407 -5.92 22.98 -6.40
C ALA A 407 -7.20 23.64 -6.93
N LEU A 408 -8.24 22.86 -7.24
CA LEU A 408 -9.55 23.37 -7.66
C LEU A 408 -10.22 24.21 -6.58
N ARG A 409 -10.11 23.84 -5.31
CA ARG A 409 -10.66 24.60 -4.18
C ARG A 409 -9.91 25.89 -3.89
N SER A 410 -8.64 26.01 -4.28
CA SER A 410 -7.85 27.23 -4.12
C SER A 410 -8.19 28.32 -5.14
N ILE A 411 -8.93 28.00 -6.21
CA ILE A 411 -9.41 28.97 -7.20
C ILE A 411 -10.53 29.80 -6.58
N PRO A 412 -10.42 31.16 -6.54
CA PRO A 412 -11.46 32.05 -6.00
C PRO A 412 -12.82 31.83 -6.69
N ALA A 413 -13.93 31.92 -5.93
CA ALA A 413 -15.28 31.66 -6.42
C ALA A 413 -15.62 32.53 -7.65
N ALA A 414 -15.21 33.80 -7.65
CA ALA A 414 -15.42 34.74 -8.78
C ALA A 414 -14.77 34.30 -10.12
N ARG A 415 -13.78 33.43 -10.09
CA ARG A 415 -13.16 32.87 -11.30
C ARG A 415 -13.69 31.49 -11.68
N ARG A 416 -14.51 30.88 -10.81
CA ARG A 416 -15.15 29.58 -11.07
C ARG A 416 -16.50 29.74 -11.78
N ASP A 417 -17.12 30.91 -11.63
CA ASP A 417 -18.45 31.19 -12.16
C ASP A 417 -18.38 31.97 -13.50
N ALA A 418 -17.16 32.36 -13.94
CA ALA A 418 -16.86 32.94 -15.26
C ALA A 418 -16.44 31.83 -16.25
#